data_04855f169dc6160f83a717c91850eb27
#
_entry.id   04855f169dc6160f83a717c91850eb27
#
_cell.length_a   1.000
_cell.length_b   1.000
_cell.length_c   1.000
_cell.angle_alpha   90.00
_cell.angle_beta   90.00
_cell.angle_gamma   90.00
#
_symmetry.space_group_name_H-M   'P 1'
#
loop_
_entity.id
_entity.type
_entity.pdbx_description
1 polymer ?
#
loop_
_entity_poly.entity_id
_entity_poly.type
_entity_poly.pdbx_seq_one_letter_code
_entity_poly.pdbx_strand_id
1 'polypeptide(L)'
;DGDVHEIQMLTNMFASIGSNDLAALKEYLDSNGGNINDYVNAIHYLYNVTPQIFSPDTTDKVRQVNPDTTFSALGFGSGASANSLMAANMSTNVFNEMVGDTSLVEPQYDVVAGHWPTSYNEIVVVLTDNGGVSDFMLYAMGLRDPAELDSMVQQLINDEPIVTPTDGNKTFSYDEIMNVAFKMVNAADYYAFDPTYNVWTDKSSDTDFMRNLVNSGEELHISGIVQPRSGTTATALTPGLYYTPDLTTHLINGPAQTQIVQK
;
A
#
# COMPACT_ATOMS: atom_id res chain seq x y z
N ASP A 1 -57.18 3.44 17.57
CA ASP A 1 -56.78 2.55 16.48
C ASP A 1 -55.27 2.37 16.57
N GLY A 2 -54.85 1.17 16.96
CA GLY A 2 -53.43 0.88 17.21
C GLY A 2 -52.84 0.03 16.09
N ASP A 3 -52.83 0.52 14.86
CA ASP A 3 -52.21 -0.20 13.76
C ASP A 3 -50.70 0.00 13.76
N VAL A 4 -49.97 -1.10 13.59
CA VAL A 4 -48.49 -1.09 13.44
C VAL A 4 -48.18 -0.94 11.96
N HIS A 5 -47.44 0.11 11.59
CA HIS A 5 -47.06 0.37 10.21
C HIS A 5 -45.66 -0.15 9.95
N GLU A 6 -45.45 -0.77 8.77
CA GLU A 6 -44.13 -1.18 8.29
C GLU A 6 -43.32 0.06 7.89
N ILE A 7 -42.09 0.17 8.38
CA ILE A 7 -41.09 1.14 7.91
C ILE A 7 -40.20 0.42 6.91
N GLN A 8 -40.35 0.70 5.62
CA GLN A 8 -39.64 0.07 4.48
C GLN A 8 -38.20 0.59 4.38
N MET A 9 -37.43 0.54 5.48
CA MET A 9 -36.06 1.07 5.52
C MET A 9 -35.13 0.29 4.58
N LEU A 10 -35.16 -1.04 4.62
CA LEU A 10 -34.31 -1.89 3.77
C LEU A 10 -34.73 -1.77 2.31
N THR A 11 -36.04 -1.80 2.01
CA THR A 11 -36.54 -1.65 0.64
C THR A 11 -36.15 -0.31 0.04
N ASN A 12 -36.27 0.78 0.81
CA ASN A 12 -35.85 2.11 0.35
C ASN A 12 -34.32 2.22 0.20
N MET A 13 -33.56 1.60 1.10
CA MET A 13 -32.09 1.55 0.99
C MET A 13 -31.66 0.81 -0.28
N PHE A 14 -32.22 -0.38 -0.55
CA PHE A 14 -31.89 -1.13 -1.75
C PHE A 14 -32.42 -0.48 -3.04
N ALA A 15 -33.57 0.18 -3.01
CA ALA A 15 -34.10 0.89 -4.15
C ALA A 15 -33.28 2.15 -4.50
N SER A 16 -32.54 2.70 -3.53
CA SER A 16 -31.65 3.85 -3.74
C SER A 16 -30.22 3.46 -4.15
N ILE A 17 -29.88 2.17 -4.11
CA ILE A 17 -28.60 1.67 -4.60
C ILE A 17 -28.64 1.71 -6.14
N GLY A 18 -28.13 2.80 -6.70
CA GLY A 18 -27.87 2.93 -8.14
C GLY A 18 -26.41 2.61 -8.46
N SER A 19 -26.13 2.30 -9.70
CA SER A 19 -24.76 2.32 -10.21
C SER A 19 -24.40 3.77 -10.55
N ASN A 20 -23.34 4.30 -9.93
CA ASN A 20 -22.78 5.58 -10.33
C ASN A 20 -21.96 5.39 -11.62
N ASP A 21 -22.14 6.25 -12.59
CA ASP A 21 -21.26 6.32 -13.76
C ASP A 21 -20.00 7.11 -13.37
N LEU A 22 -19.03 6.40 -12.75
CA LEU A 22 -17.78 7.01 -12.31
C LEU A 22 -16.89 7.41 -13.48
N ALA A 23 -17.01 6.76 -14.64
CA ALA A 23 -16.27 7.12 -15.84
C ALA A 23 -16.73 8.47 -16.37
N ALA A 24 -18.04 8.67 -16.50
CA ALA A 24 -18.61 9.97 -16.90
C ALA A 24 -18.31 11.07 -15.89
N LEU A 25 -18.34 10.76 -14.59
CA LEU A 25 -17.95 11.73 -13.55
C LEU A 25 -16.48 12.14 -13.70
N LYS A 26 -15.59 11.18 -13.91
CA LYS A 26 -14.18 11.46 -14.13
C LYS A 26 -13.97 12.35 -15.35
N GLU A 27 -14.58 12.00 -16.49
CA GLU A 27 -14.51 12.80 -17.72
C GLU A 27 -15.04 14.24 -17.50
N TYR A 28 -16.15 14.39 -16.76
CA TYR A 28 -16.70 15.70 -16.40
C TYR A 28 -15.72 16.53 -15.57
N LEU A 29 -15.07 15.94 -14.57
CA LEU A 29 -14.09 16.62 -13.70
C LEU A 29 -12.82 16.96 -14.49
N ASP A 30 -12.29 16.03 -15.29
CA ASP A 30 -11.09 16.22 -16.11
C ASP A 30 -11.28 17.31 -17.18
N SER A 31 -12.52 17.48 -17.68
CA SER A 31 -12.89 18.54 -18.62
C SER A 31 -13.18 19.89 -17.96
N ASN A 32 -12.88 20.06 -16.67
CA ASN A 32 -13.22 21.25 -15.88
C ASN A 32 -14.73 21.50 -15.79
N GLY A 33 -15.53 20.44 -15.71
CA GLY A 33 -16.99 20.55 -15.60
C GLY A 33 -17.38 21.37 -14.37
N GLY A 34 -18.32 22.28 -14.57
CA GLY A 34 -18.75 23.21 -13.50
C GLY A 34 -17.69 24.22 -13.06
N ASN A 35 -16.61 24.40 -13.83
CA ASN A 35 -15.45 25.24 -13.48
C ASN A 35 -14.77 24.80 -12.17
N ILE A 36 -14.68 23.48 -11.96
CA ILE A 36 -14.16 22.90 -10.70
C ILE A 36 -12.77 23.40 -10.35
N ASN A 37 -11.93 23.66 -11.36
CA ASN A 37 -10.56 24.15 -11.17
C ASN A 37 -10.48 25.54 -10.51
N ASP A 38 -11.58 26.31 -10.48
CA ASP A 38 -11.65 27.58 -9.77
C ASP A 38 -11.83 27.40 -8.26
N TYR A 39 -12.17 26.19 -7.81
CA TYR A 39 -12.55 25.89 -6.43
C TYR A 39 -11.64 24.88 -5.75
N VAL A 40 -10.81 24.14 -6.48
CA VAL A 40 -9.92 23.09 -5.94
C VAL A 40 -8.49 23.29 -6.42
N ASN A 41 -7.53 22.91 -5.59
CA ASN A 41 -6.11 22.94 -5.96
C ASN A 41 -5.69 21.68 -6.73
N ALA A 42 -6.33 20.55 -6.43
CA ALA A 42 -6.11 19.28 -7.13
C ALA A 42 -7.32 18.36 -7.02
N ILE A 43 -7.44 17.42 -7.96
CA ILE A 43 -8.38 16.31 -7.92
C ILE A 43 -7.56 15.03 -7.86
N HIS A 44 -7.75 14.24 -6.80
CA HIS A 44 -7.06 12.96 -6.65
C HIS A 44 -8.04 11.81 -6.80
N TYR A 45 -7.82 10.95 -7.79
CA TYR A 45 -8.61 9.74 -8.01
C TYR A 45 -7.94 8.56 -7.34
N LEU A 46 -8.64 7.96 -6.38
CA LEU A 46 -8.20 6.74 -5.72
C LEU A 46 -8.82 5.52 -6.40
N TYR A 47 -7.99 4.59 -6.81
CA TYR A 47 -8.41 3.32 -7.38
C TYR A 47 -8.26 2.20 -6.35
N ASN A 48 -9.17 1.22 -6.38
CA ASN A 48 -9.09 0.05 -5.51
C ASN A 48 -8.04 -0.95 -6.03
N VAL A 49 -6.81 -0.49 -6.16
CA VAL A 49 -5.66 -1.28 -6.57
C VAL A 49 -4.60 -1.19 -5.50
N THR A 50 -4.17 -2.33 -5.00
CA THR A 50 -3.12 -2.41 -3.97
C THR A 50 -1.87 -3.02 -4.60
N PRO A 51 -0.75 -2.27 -4.67
CA PRO A 51 0.51 -2.80 -5.17
C PRO A 51 0.95 -4.04 -4.39
N GLN A 52 1.32 -5.10 -5.09
CA GLN A 52 1.82 -6.33 -4.48
C GLN A 52 3.35 -6.23 -4.40
N ILE A 53 3.85 -5.81 -3.24
CA ILE A 53 5.26 -5.50 -3.03
C ILE A 53 5.87 -6.54 -2.09
N PHE A 54 7.06 -7.02 -2.45
CA PHE A 54 7.78 -8.08 -1.76
C PHE A 54 9.20 -7.64 -1.41
N SER A 55 9.75 -8.26 -0.36
CA SER A 55 11.19 -8.23 -0.11
C SER A 55 11.94 -8.87 -1.29
N PRO A 56 13.07 -8.30 -1.73
CA PRO A 56 13.87 -8.89 -2.79
C PRO A 56 14.59 -10.18 -2.35
N ASP A 57 14.80 -10.35 -1.04
CA ASP A 57 15.38 -11.57 -0.49
C ASP A 57 14.30 -12.64 -0.32
N THR A 58 14.36 -13.66 -1.17
CA THR A 58 13.45 -14.81 -1.18
C THR A 58 14.12 -16.11 -0.71
N THR A 59 15.35 -16.03 -0.14
CA THR A 59 16.18 -17.17 0.22
C THR A 59 15.48 -18.09 1.21
N ASP A 60 15.09 -17.55 2.34
CA ASP A 60 14.42 -18.31 3.41
C ASP A 60 12.90 -18.34 3.17
N LYS A 61 12.29 -17.21 2.89
CA LYS A 61 10.84 -17.04 2.80
C LYS A 61 10.49 -15.96 1.79
N VAL A 62 9.50 -16.20 0.95
CA VAL A 62 8.87 -15.13 0.15
C VAL A 62 8.08 -14.24 1.10
N ARG A 63 8.48 -12.98 1.26
CA ARG A 63 7.86 -12.05 2.18
C ARG A 63 7.18 -10.91 1.45
N GLN A 64 5.87 -10.85 1.57
CA GLN A 64 5.09 -9.72 1.12
C GLN A 64 5.15 -8.60 2.17
N VAL A 65 5.50 -7.38 1.73
CA VAL A 65 5.58 -6.19 2.59
C VAL A 65 4.45 -5.21 2.31
N ASN A 66 3.76 -5.35 1.18
CA ASN A 66 2.51 -4.65 0.88
C ASN A 66 1.60 -5.52 -0.01
N PRO A 67 0.32 -5.71 0.31
CA PRO A 67 -0.28 -5.41 1.62
C PRO A 67 0.38 -6.24 2.73
N ASP A 68 0.59 -5.61 3.89
CA ASP A 68 1.15 -6.33 5.03
C ASP A 68 0.16 -7.37 5.56
N THR A 69 0.63 -8.62 5.68
CA THR A 69 -0.15 -9.74 6.19
C THR A 69 0.38 -10.26 7.53
N THR A 70 1.44 -9.66 8.08
CA THR A 70 2.15 -10.13 9.28
C THR A 70 1.21 -10.25 10.49
N PHE A 71 0.29 -9.30 10.63
CA PHE A 71 -0.65 -9.27 11.75
C PHE A 71 -2.04 -9.80 11.41
N SER A 72 -2.23 -10.43 10.26
CA SER A 72 -3.53 -10.94 9.80
C SER A 72 -4.11 -11.99 10.75
N ALA A 73 -3.26 -12.84 11.33
CA ALA A 73 -3.66 -13.85 12.32
C ALA A 73 -4.18 -13.23 13.64
N LEU A 74 -3.82 -11.99 13.94
CA LEU A 74 -4.29 -11.22 15.10
C LEU A 74 -5.52 -10.35 14.75
N GLY A 75 -6.03 -10.43 13.53
CA GLY A 75 -7.17 -9.62 13.07
C GLY A 75 -6.80 -8.19 12.69
N PHE A 76 -5.52 -7.92 12.38
CA PHE A 76 -5.01 -6.64 11.90
C PHE A 76 -4.53 -6.74 10.44
N GLY A 77 -4.34 -5.60 9.81
CA GLY A 77 -3.84 -5.52 8.43
C GLY A 77 -4.94 -5.65 7.37
N SER A 78 -4.53 -5.83 6.13
CA SER A 78 -5.42 -5.84 4.94
C SER A 78 -6.44 -6.98 4.89
N GLY A 79 -6.28 -8.02 5.70
CA GLY A 79 -7.23 -9.14 5.84
C GLY A 79 -8.22 -8.99 7.00
N ALA A 80 -8.09 -7.94 7.83
CA ALA A 80 -8.99 -7.71 8.96
C ALA A 80 -10.34 -7.18 8.47
N SER A 81 -11.44 -7.68 9.06
CA SER A 81 -12.75 -7.08 8.78
C SER A 81 -12.73 -5.61 9.22
N ALA A 82 -13.22 -4.72 8.35
CA ALA A 82 -13.24 -3.27 8.53
C ALA A 82 -13.95 -2.77 9.81
N ASN A 83 -14.48 -3.67 10.63
CA ASN A 83 -15.23 -3.38 11.84
C ASN A 83 -14.40 -3.43 13.14
N SER A 84 -13.09 -3.69 13.07
CA SER A 84 -12.22 -3.63 14.24
C SER A 84 -11.82 -2.19 14.53
N LEU A 85 -12.29 -1.63 15.66
CA LEU A 85 -11.84 -0.31 16.15
C LEU A 85 -10.32 -0.25 16.38
N MET A 86 -9.68 -1.41 16.60
CA MET A 86 -8.23 -1.52 16.72
C MET A 86 -7.55 -1.46 15.34
N ALA A 87 -8.12 -2.07 14.29
CA ALA A 87 -7.58 -1.99 12.94
C ALA A 87 -7.57 -0.55 12.38
N ALA A 88 -8.55 0.27 12.79
CA ALA A 88 -8.61 1.67 12.39
C ALA A 88 -7.51 2.54 13.06
N ASN A 89 -6.98 2.09 14.20
CA ASN A 89 -5.96 2.85 14.96
C ASN A 89 -4.54 2.28 14.83
N MET A 90 -4.37 1.10 14.26
CA MET A 90 -3.07 0.45 14.05
C MET A 90 -2.92 0.07 12.57
N SER A 91 -2.69 1.07 11.72
CA SER A 91 -2.29 0.78 10.34
C SER A 91 -0.84 0.29 10.34
N THR A 92 -0.63 -0.98 10.02
CA THR A 92 0.71 -1.55 9.75
C THR A 92 1.16 -1.28 8.32
N ASN A 93 0.28 -0.68 7.50
CA ASN A 93 0.60 -0.37 6.12
C ASN A 93 1.53 0.84 6.05
N VAL A 94 2.73 0.62 5.57
CA VAL A 94 3.75 1.66 5.43
C VAL A 94 3.80 2.25 4.02
N PHE A 95 3.22 1.57 3.01
CA PHE A 95 3.17 2.04 1.63
C PHE A 95 1.88 2.82 1.37
N ASN A 96 2.02 4.01 0.81
CA ASN A 96 0.91 4.92 0.54
C ASN A 96 1.05 5.54 -0.84
N GLU A 97 -0.08 5.84 -1.48
CA GLU A 97 -0.10 6.65 -2.69
C GLU A 97 -0.06 8.12 -2.32
N MET A 98 0.84 8.88 -2.94
CA MET A 98 0.89 10.33 -2.77
C MET A 98 -0.06 11.02 -3.76
N VAL A 99 -0.39 12.29 -3.50
CA VAL A 99 -1.16 13.10 -4.45
C VAL A 99 -0.38 13.28 -5.74
N GLY A 100 -1.09 13.29 -6.89
CA GLY A 100 -0.44 13.39 -8.21
C GLY A 100 0.24 14.74 -8.47
N ASP A 101 -0.29 15.82 -7.88
CA ASP A 101 0.34 17.14 -7.96
C ASP A 101 1.31 17.34 -6.79
N THR A 102 2.57 17.01 -7.01
CA THR A 102 3.62 17.13 -5.99
C THR A 102 3.90 18.58 -5.59
N SER A 103 3.51 19.57 -6.41
CA SER A 103 3.68 20.98 -6.10
C SER A 103 2.94 21.43 -4.83
N LEU A 104 1.91 20.67 -4.42
CA LEU A 104 1.18 20.89 -3.16
C LEU A 104 1.92 20.34 -1.95
N VAL A 105 2.80 19.38 -2.16
CA VAL A 105 3.48 18.60 -1.10
C VAL A 105 4.92 19.05 -0.92
N GLU A 106 5.68 19.16 -2.00
CA GLU A 106 7.11 19.50 -2.00
C GLU A 106 7.48 20.73 -1.16
N PRO A 107 6.69 21.85 -1.16
CA PRO A 107 7.03 23.01 -0.36
C PRO A 107 7.03 22.78 1.17
N GLN A 108 6.42 21.70 1.64
CA GLN A 108 6.30 21.35 3.04
C GLN A 108 7.48 20.52 3.57
N TYR A 109 8.35 20.04 2.66
CA TYR A 109 9.43 19.10 2.98
C TYR A 109 10.78 19.60 2.46
N ASP A 110 11.84 19.21 3.15
CA ASP A 110 13.21 19.29 2.67
C ASP A 110 13.63 17.91 2.14
N VAL A 111 14.21 17.87 0.96
CA VAL A 111 14.85 16.65 0.42
C VAL A 111 16.21 16.51 1.10
N VAL A 112 16.34 15.51 1.97
CA VAL A 112 17.58 15.28 2.73
C VAL A 112 18.53 14.30 2.02
N ALA A 113 18.00 13.48 1.10
CA ALA A 113 18.78 12.65 0.18
C ALA A 113 17.98 12.36 -1.10
N GLY A 114 18.65 12.19 -2.23
CA GLY A 114 18.04 11.84 -3.52
C GLY A 114 17.11 12.91 -4.08
N HIS A 115 15.96 12.49 -4.60
CA HIS A 115 14.96 13.36 -5.24
C HIS A 115 13.54 12.80 -5.06
N TRP A 116 12.52 13.62 -5.29
CA TRP A 116 11.14 13.18 -5.39
C TRP A 116 10.96 12.18 -6.54
N PRO A 117 10.05 11.18 -6.41
CA PRO A 117 9.79 10.21 -7.47
C PRO A 117 9.42 10.88 -8.80
N THR A 118 10.04 10.45 -9.88
CA THR A 118 9.82 10.92 -11.25
C THR A 118 9.37 9.80 -12.19
N SER A 119 9.38 8.55 -11.69
CA SER A 119 9.02 7.35 -12.42
C SER A 119 8.08 6.48 -11.58
N TYR A 120 7.28 5.64 -12.23
CA TYR A 120 6.31 4.76 -11.54
C TYR A 120 6.96 3.79 -10.55
N ASN A 121 8.21 3.40 -10.79
CA ASN A 121 8.95 2.44 -9.95
C ASN A 121 9.86 3.12 -8.91
N GLU A 122 9.63 4.39 -8.64
CA GLU A 122 10.31 5.15 -7.61
C GLU A 122 9.39 5.44 -6.44
N ILE A 123 9.96 5.36 -5.23
CA ILE A 123 9.28 5.71 -3.97
C ILE A 123 10.12 6.69 -3.17
N VAL A 124 9.46 7.49 -2.36
CA VAL A 124 10.10 8.40 -1.41
C VAL A 124 9.82 7.99 0.02
N VAL A 125 10.84 8.07 0.87
CA VAL A 125 10.73 7.88 2.32
C VAL A 125 10.39 9.22 2.96
N VAL A 126 9.28 9.27 3.69
CA VAL A 126 8.89 10.44 4.49
C VAL A 126 9.26 10.17 5.95
N LEU A 127 10.16 10.98 6.48
CA LEU A 127 10.60 10.92 7.87
C LEU A 127 9.63 11.69 8.78
N THR A 128 9.74 11.45 10.08
CA THR A 128 9.14 12.34 11.09
C THR A 128 9.86 13.69 11.10
N ASP A 129 9.31 14.70 11.80
CA ASP A 129 9.89 16.02 11.96
C ASP A 129 11.29 16.00 12.63
N ASN A 130 11.56 14.98 13.44
CA ASN A 130 12.85 14.77 14.10
C ASN A 130 13.77 13.76 13.37
N GLY A 131 13.44 13.40 12.11
CA GLY A 131 14.27 12.51 11.28
C GLY A 131 14.14 11.03 11.59
N GLY A 132 13.08 10.61 12.28
CA GLY A 132 12.84 9.20 12.62
C GLY A 132 11.97 8.48 11.58
N VAL A 133 12.01 7.14 11.65
CA VAL A 133 11.09 6.21 10.97
C VAL A 133 10.56 5.22 12.00
N SER A 134 9.37 4.66 11.74
CA SER A 134 8.83 3.60 12.60
C SER A 134 9.59 2.29 12.41
N ASP A 135 9.58 1.44 13.44
CA ASP A 135 10.12 0.09 13.35
C ASP A 135 9.39 -0.78 12.31
N PHE A 136 8.09 -0.58 12.09
CA PHE A 136 7.35 -1.20 10.98
C PHE A 136 7.97 -0.89 9.62
N MET A 137 8.37 0.36 9.38
CA MET A 137 9.08 0.73 8.16
C MET A 137 10.43 0.02 8.07
N LEU A 138 11.18 -0.08 9.18
CA LEU A 138 12.48 -0.75 9.20
C LEU A 138 12.36 -2.25 8.89
N TYR A 139 11.34 -2.93 9.42
CA TYR A 139 11.04 -4.33 9.08
C TYR A 139 10.61 -4.48 7.62
N ALA A 140 9.75 -3.60 7.11
CA ALA A 140 9.32 -3.62 5.72
C ALA A 140 10.48 -3.37 4.74
N MET A 141 11.41 -2.49 5.10
CA MET A 141 12.63 -2.21 4.33
C MET A 141 13.73 -3.28 4.48
N GLY A 142 13.56 -4.25 5.39
CA GLY A 142 14.59 -5.26 5.69
C GLY A 142 15.83 -4.71 6.42
N LEU A 143 15.74 -3.49 6.96
CA LEU A 143 16.81 -2.88 7.78
C LEU A 143 16.83 -3.42 9.21
N ARG A 144 15.72 -4.02 9.65
CA ARG A 144 15.63 -4.93 10.78
C ARG A 144 15.25 -6.33 10.29
N ASP A 145 15.74 -7.34 11.02
CA ASP A 145 15.44 -8.74 10.68
C ASP A 145 13.93 -9.03 10.83
N PRO A 146 13.20 -9.29 9.75
CA PRO A 146 11.79 -9.58 9.83
C PRO A 146 11.45 -10.85 10.64
N ALA A 147 12.40 -11.75 10.89
CA ALA A 147 12.21 -12.92 11.73
C ALA A 147 11.98 -12.54 13.21
N GLU A 148 12.54 -11.42 13.66
CA GLU A 148 12.26 -10.87 15.00
C GLU A 148 10.77 -10.53 15.14
N LEU A 149 10.20 -9.86 14.11
CA LEU A 149 8.79 -9.50 14.10
C LEU A 149 7.89 -10.75 14.05
N ASP A 150 8.21 -11.72 13.18
CA ASP A 150 7.50 -13.00 13.11
C ASP A 150 7.50 -13.72 14.49
N SER A 151 8.64 -13.71 15.18
CA SER A 151 8.77 -14.32 16.51
C SER A 151 7.89 -13.62 17.55
N MET A 152 7.89 -12.29 17.59
CA MET A 152 7.03 -11.52 18.53
C MET A 152 5.54 -11.78 18.26
N VAL A 153 5.13 -11.86 17.00
CA VAL A 153 3.75 -12.17 16.62
C VAL A 153 3.37 -13.60 17.05
N GLN A 154 4.26 -14.58 16.86
CA GLN A 154 3.99 -15.96 17.30
C GLN A 154 3.90 -16.07 18.83
N GLN A 155 4.78 -15.40 19.56
CA GLN A 155 4.70 -15.35 21.04
C GLN A 155 3.38 -14.74 21.50
N LEU A 156 2.92 -13.66 20.84
CA LEU A 156 1.63 -13.06 21.16
C LEU A 156 0.45 -14.01 20.89
N ILE A 157 0.47 -14.73 19.77
CA ILE A 157 -0.57 -15.70 19.40
C ILE A 157 -0.61 -16.87 20.42
N ASN A 158 0.55 -17.29 20.91
CA ASN A 158 0.69 -18.41 21.83
C ASN A 158 0.50 -18.02 23.31
N ASP A 159 0.20 -16.76 23.61
CA ASP A 159 0.12 -16.21 24.98
C ASP A 159 1.45 -16.40 25.77
N GLU A 160 2.58 -16.29 25.05
CA GLU A 160 3.93 -16.38 25.61
C GLU A 160 4.48 -14.99 25.92
N PRO A 161 5.44 -14.87 26.86
CA PRO A 161 6.15 -13.60 27.10
C PRO A 161 6.83 -13.10 25.84
N ILE A 162 6.53 -11.88 25.42
CA ILE A 162 7.14 -11.27 24.22
C ILE A 162 8.57 -10.87 24.51
N VAL A 163 9.52 -11.44 23.75
CA VAL A 163 10.93 -11.08 23.79
C VAL A 163 11.17 -10.01 22.73
N THR A 164 11.37 -8.77 23.19
CA THR A 164 11.70 -7.65 22.31
C THR A 164 13.20 -7.63 22.00
N PRO A 165 13.61 -7.15 20.81
CA PRO A 165 15.02 -6.96 20.48
C PRO A 165 15.72 -6.08 21.51
N THR A 166 16.92 -6.48 21.92
CA THR A 166 17.71 -5.78 22.95
C THR A 166 18.77 -4.82 22.38
N ASP A 167 18.86 -4.72 21.07
CA ASP A 167 19.87 -3.92 20.35
C ASP A 167 19.60 -2.41 20.34
N GLY A 168 18.59 -1.97 21.07
CA GLY A 168 18.25 -0.55 21.27
C GLY A 168 17.78 0.17 20.01
N ASN A 169 17.83 1.49 20.05
CA ASN A 169 17.52 2.32 18.88
C ASN A 169 18.70 2.29 17.91
N LYS A 170 18.52 1.63 16.78
CA LYS A 170 19.49 1.68 15.67
C LYS A 170 19.36 3.00 14.92
N THR A 171 20.48 3.49 14.41
CA THR A 171 20.51 4.60 13.45
C THR A 171 20.99 4.06 12.11
N PHE A 172 20.40 4.54 11.04
CA PHE A 172 20.72 4.17 9.67
C PHE A 172 21.14 5.42 8.91
N SER A 173 22.15 5.29 8.08
CA SER A 173 22.55 6.36 7.15
C SER A 173 21.53 6.49 6.02
N TYR A 174 21.48 7.66 5.39
CA TYR A 174 20.66 7.84 4.21
C TYR A 174 21.06 6.90 3.07
N ASP A 175 22.35 6.58 2.95
CA ASP A 175 22.83 5.63 1.93
C ASP A 175 22.28 4.21 2.17
N GLU A 176 22.22 3.75 3.43
CA GLU A 176 21.61 2.45 3.73
C GLU A 176 20.14 2.41 3.37
N ILE A 177 19.39 3.49 3.63
CA ILE A 177 17.98 3.60 3.26
C ILE A 177 17.83 3.68 1.73
N MET A 178 18.61 4.51 1.05
CA MET A 178 18.57 4.69 -0.40
C MET A 178 18.93 3.43 -1.19
N ASN A 179 19.69 2.52 -0.60
CA ASN A 179 20.06 1.24 -1.22
C ASN A 179 18.97 0.15 -1.05
N VAL A 180 17.88 0.44 -0.33
CA VAL A 180 16.76 -0.50 -0.22
C VAL A 180 15.98 -0.55 -1.53
N ALA A 181 15.73 -1.76 -2.00
CA ALA A 181 14.87 -2.03 -3.14
C ALA A 181 13.81 -3.07 -2.77
N PHE A 182 12.76 -3.12 -3.56
CA PHE A 182 11.67 -4.07 -3.41
C PHE A 182 11.38 -4.75 -4.75
N LYS A 183 10.61 -5.83 -4.72
CA LYS A 183 10.07 -6.48 -5.91
C LYS A 183 8.56 -6.28 -5.97
N MET A 184 8.07 -5.95 -7.15
CA MET A 184 6.66 -5.74 -7.41
C MET A 184 6.19 -6.76 -8.44
N VAL A 185 5.02 -7.35 -8.21
CA VAL A 185 4.36 -8.27 -9.14
C VAL A 185 2.89 -7.87 -9.30
N ASN A 186 2.29 -8.23 -10.42
CA ASN A 186 0.86 -8.03 -10.59
C ASN A 186 0.09 -9.19 -9.94
N ALA A 187 -1.03 -8.90 -9.29
CA ALA A 187 -1.88 -9.92 -8.69
C ALA A 187 -2.43 -10.92 -9.74
N ALA A 188 -2.58 -10.49 -11.00
CA ALA A 188 -2.96 -11.36 -12.10
C ALA A 188 -1.93 -12.47 -12.37
N ASP A 189 -0.66 -12.22 -12.06
CA ASP A 189 0.43 -13.18 -12.29
C ASP A 189 0.49 -14.30 -11.23
N TYR A 190 -0.34 -14.23 -10.18
CA TYR A 190 -0.53 -15.34 -9.23
C TYR A 190 -1.24 -16.55 -9.85
N TYR A 191 -1.84 -16.38 -11.01
CA TYR A 191 -2.66 -17.40 -11.65
C TYR A 191 -1.90 -18.07 -12.80
N ALA A 192 -1.89 -19.40 -12.79
CA ALA A 192 -1.38 -20.21 -13.90
C ALA A 192 -2.55 -20.81 -14.69
N PHE A 193 -2.49 -20.72 -16.02
CA PHE A 193 -3.48 -21.33 -16.89
C PHE A 193 -3.21 -22.82 -17.06
N ASP A 194 -4.22 -23.66 -16.78
CA ASP A 194 -4.20 -25.09 -17.07
C ASP A 194 -4.94 -25.36 -18.39
N PRO A 195 -4.22 -25.65 -19.47
CA PRO A 195 -4.82 -25.89 -20.79
C PRO A 195 -5.61 -27.21 -20.88
N THR A 196 -5.37 -28.13 -19.95
CA THR A 196 -6.06 -29.46 -19.96
C THR A 196 -7.52 -29.26 -19.52
N TYR A 197 -7.73 -28.43 -18.50
CA TYR A 197 -9.05 -28.21 -17.95
C TYR A 197 -9.62 -26.84 -18.36
N ASN A 198 -8.85 -26.02 -19.09
CA ASN A 198 -9.20 -24.67 -19.51
C ASN A 198 -9.60 -23.77 -18.32
N VAL A 199 -8.83 -23.83 -17.23
CA VAL A 199 -9.06 -23.07 -16.01
C VAL A 199 -7.81 -22.32 -15.56
N TRP A 200 -7.99 -21.22 -14.83
CA TRP A 200 -6.94 -20.54 -14.13
C TRP A 200 -6.85 -21.05 -12.69
N THR A 201 -5.64 -21.40 -12.26
CA THR A 201 -5.37 -21.91 -10.92
C THR A 201 -4.57 -20.87 -10.14
N ASP A 202 -5.05 -20.49 -8.96
CA ASP A 202 -4.32 -19.65 -8.03
C ASP A 202 -3.08 -20.40 -7.50
N LYS A 203 -1.91 -19.77 -7.66
CA LYS A 203 -0.60 -20.26 -7.25
C LYS A 203 0.01 -19.47 -6.10
N SER A 204 -0.74 -18.55 -5.50
CA SER A 204 -0.25 -17.71 -4.41
C SER A 204 0.25 -18.49 -3.18
N SER A 205 -0.24 -19.72 -2.99
CA SER A 205 0.22 -20.64 -1.93
C SER A 205 1.38 -21.56 -2.33
N ASP A 206 1.77 -21.57 -3.59
CA ASP A 206 2.89 -22.37 -4.12
C ASP A 206 4.19 -21.58 -3.92
N THR A 207 4.99 -21.98 -2.93
CA THR A 207 6.21 -21.25 -2.51
C THR A 207 7.24 -21.14 -3.63
N ASP A 208 7.43 -22.19 -4.42
CA ASP A 208 8.43 -22.18 -5.50
C ASP A 208 7.96 -21.32 -6.67
N PHE A 209 6.68 -21.38 -6.99
CA PHE A 209 6.07 -20.51 -7.98
C PHE A 209 6.22 -19.03 -7.56
N MET A 210 5.82 -18.70 -6.34
CA MET A 210 5.91 -17.32 -5.83
C MET A 210 7.35 -16.82 -5.74
N ARG A 211 8.30 -17.68 -5.35
CA ARG A 211 9.73 -17.30 -5.34
C ARG A 211 10.22 -16.91 -6.74
N ASN A 212 9.89 -17.72 -7.75
CA ASN A 212 10.26 -17.42 -9.14
C ASN A 212 9.57 -16.15 -9.64
N LEU A 213 8.29 -15.98 -9.34
CA LEU A 213 7.51 -14.81 -9.72
C LEU A 213 8.11 -13.52 -9.11
N VAL A 214 8.38 -13.52 -7.81
CA VAL A 214 8.96 -12.35 -7.11
C VAL A 214 10.37 -12.05 -7.63
N ASN A 215 11.21 -13.05 -7.84
CA ASN A 215 12.57 -12.86 -8.38
C ASN A 215 12.56 -12.25 -9.79
N SER A 216 11.54 -12.56 -10.59
CA SER A 216 11.34 -11.96 -11.92
C SER A 216 10.53 -10.66 -11.90
N GLY A 217 10.01 -10.27 -10.74
CA GLY A 217 9.19 -9.08 -10.56
C GLY A 217 9.95 -7.79 -10.86
N GLU A 218 9.21 -6.74 -11.16
CA GLU A 218 9.75 -5.40 -11.40
C GLU A 218 10.40 -4.85 -10.12
N GLU A 219 11.45 -4.07 -10.29
CA GLU A 219 12.13 -3.43 -9.17
C GLU A 219 11.47 -2.10 -8.83
N LEU A 220 11.19 -1.92 -7.54
CA LEU A 220 10.73 -0.66 -6.96
C LEU A 220 11.81 -0.19 -6.00
N HIS A 221 12.33 1.03 -6.18
CA HIS A 221 13.48 1.54 -5.43
C HIS A 221 13.21 2.90 -4.78
N ILE A 222 13.96 3.18 -3.73
CA ILE A 222 13.88 4.46 -3.02
C ILE A 222 14.68 5.50 -3.83
N SER A 223 13.99 6.52 -4.34
CA SER A 223 14.58 7.63 -5.09
C SER A 223 14.97 8.82 -4.20
N GLY A 224 14.37 8.90 -3.02
CA GLY A 224 14.66 10.01 -2.12
C GLY A 224 14.15 9.82 -0.71
N ILE A 225 14.67 10.68 0.16
CA ILE A 225 14.27 10.79 1.56
C ILE A 225 13.91 12.25 1.81
N VAL A 226 12.73 12.48 2.37
CA VAL A 226 12.23 13.82 2.68
C VAL A 226 11.85 13.94 4.15
N GLN A 227 11.99 15.13 4.69
CA GLN A 227 11.67 15.44 6.06
C GLN A 227 10.82 16.72 6.12
N PRO A 228 9.80 16.79 6.99
CA PRO A 228 9.03 18.02 7.19
C PRO A 228 9.94 19.21 7.49
N ARG A 229 9.67 20.35 6.85
CA ARG A 229 10.40 21.59 7.13
C ARG A 229 10.16 22.05 8.56
N SER A 230 11.20 22.55 9.19
CA SER A 230 11.11 23.12 10.52
C SER A 230 10.03 24.21 10.59
N GLY A 231 9.14 24.09 11.57
CA GLY A 231 8.03 25.02 11.78
C GLY A 231 6.75 24.72 11.00
N THR A 232 6.72 23.66 10.20
CA THR A 232 5.48 23.18 9.58
C THR A 232 4.60 22.51 10.65
N THR A 233 3.40 23.04 10.86
CA THR A 233 2.49 22.55 11.93
C THR A 233 1.59 21.41 11.49
N ALA A 234 1.39 21.24 10.18
CA ALA A 234 0.63 20.15 9.59
C ALA A 234 1.24 19.82 8.21
N THR A 235 1.54 18.57 7.99
CA THR A 235 2.11 18.07 6.73
C THR A 235 1.09 17.23 5.97
N ALA A 236 1.14 17.28 4.64
CA ALA A 236 0.23 16.53 3.78
C ALA A 236 0.50 15.01 3.84
N LEU A 237 1.75 14.61 4.09
CA LEU A 237 2.14 13.21 4.20
C LEU A 237 2.53 12.89 5.64
N THR A 238 2.09 11.74 6.12
CA THR A 238 2.59 11.15 7.38
C THR A 238 3.87 10.36 7.12
N PRO A 239 4.69 10.05 8.15
CA PRO A 239 5.84 9.18 7.96
C PRO A 239 5.46 7.85 7.30
N GLY A 240 6.18 7.48 6.22
CA GLY A 240 5.84 6.31 5.40
C GLY A 240 6.68 6.20 4.13
N LEU A 241 6.35 5.21 3.30
CA LEU A 241 6.88 4.99 1.96
C LEU A 241 5.81 5.42 0.95
N TYR A 242 6.13 6.35 0.08
CA TYR A 242 5.16 6.93 -0.85
C TYR A 242 5.54 6.68 -2.29
N TYR A 243 4.57 6.15 -3.06
CA TYR A 243 4.65 5.99 -4.51
C TYR A 243 3.72 6.99 -5.21
N THR A 244 3.95 7.25 -6.48
CA THR A 244 3.13 8.15 -7.29
C THR A 244 1.90 7.44 -7.86
N PRO A 245 0.83 8.16 -8.28
CA PRO A 245 -0.30 7.60 -9.01
C PRO A 245 0.09 6.90 -10.33
N ASP A 246 1.29 7.18 -10.85
CA ASP A 246 1.82 6.50 -12.04
C ASP A 246 2.03 5.01 -11.78
N LEU A 247 2.41 4.62 -10.54
CA LEU A 247 2.49 3.21 -10.15
C LEU A 247 1.11 2.54 -10.24
N THR A 248 0.09 3.17 -9.68
CA THR A 248 -1.29 2.65 -9.75
C THR A 248 -1.76 2.53 -11.20
N THR A 249 -1.49 3.53 -12.03
CA THR A 249 -1.79 3.52 -13.47
C THR A 249 -1.05 2.38 -14.19
N HIS A 250 0.23 2.18 -13.88
CA HIS A 250 1.04 1.08 -14.42
C HIS A 250 0.44 -0.29 -14.06
N LEU A 251 0.04 -0.47 -12.79
CA LEU A 251 -0.57 -1.71 -12.29
C LEU A 251 -1.96 -1.98 -12.88
N ILE A 252 -2.72 -0.97 -13.26
CA ILE A 252 -4.00 -1.13 -13.95
C ILE A 252 -3.77 -1.55 -15.40
N ASN A 253 -2.84 -0.90 -16.10
CA ASN A 253 -2.62 -1.12 -17.52
C ASN A 253 -1.88 -2.43 -17.83
N GLY A 254 -0.98 -2.88 -16.96
CA GLY A 254 -0.24 -4.12 -17.12
C GLY A 254 -1.16 -5.34 -17.20
N PRO A 255 -1.98 -5.65 -16.17
CA PRO A 255 -2.91 -6.77 -16.17
C PRO A 255 -4.00 -6.69 -17.21
N ALA A 256 -4.44 -5.47 -17.61
CA ALA A 256 -5.47 -5.30 -18.63
C ALA A 256 -5.10 -5.96 -19.97
N GLN A 257 -3.81 -6.21 -20.21
CA GLN A 257 -3.30 -6.90 -21.39
C GLN A 257 -3.11 -8.42 -21.18
N THR A 258 -3.29 -8.93 -19.96
CA THR A 258 -3.13 -10.35 -19.67
C THR A 258 -4.35 -11.16 -20.08
N GLN A 259 -4.12 -12.43 -20.44
CA GLN A 259 -5.20 -13.33 -20.92
C GLN A 259 -6.28 -13.58 -19.84
N ILE A 260 -5.90 -13.54 -18.54
CA ILE A 260 -6.84 -13.78 -17.44
C ILE A 260 -7.86 -12.63 -17.30
N VAL A 261 -7.48 -11.41 -17.68
CA VAL A 261 -8.37 -10.25 -17.59
C VAL A 261 -9.19 -10.06 -18.87
N GLN A 262 -8.70 -10.55 -20.02
CA GLN A 262 -9.37 -10.39 -21.31
C GLN A 262 -10.40 -11.50 -21.62
N LYS A 263 -10.47 -12.57 -20.83
CA LYS A 263 -11.46 -13.65 -20.92
C LYS A 263 -12.56 -13.54 -19.90
#